data_6c5ddc2f6628b00372cd4939f32e584a
#
_entry.id   6c5ddc2f6628b00372cd4939f32e584a
#
_cell.length_a   1.000
_cell.length_b   1.000
_cell.length_c   1.000
_cell.angle_alpha   90.00
_cell.angle_beta   90.00
_cell.angle_gamma   90.00
#
_symmetry.space_group_name_H-M   'P 1'
#
loop_
_entity.id
_entity.type
_entity.pdbx_description
1 polymer ?
#
loop_
_entity_poly.entity_id
_entity_poly.type
_entity_poly.pdbx_seq_one_letter_code
_entity_poly.pdbx_strand_id
1 'polypeptide(L)'
;MKKFLFIAFAGFLLFQCKTPQQTTTQTDSKVTIAKDSIEYDVIVTDIGYDYYLNTIAKPMNFYSQEYYEQKNRLYVPIWNNRVRTSYSGRWSNVFEQEIDYDPSINYGLEVNYKLYNYFKFIEYTYNIKLF
;
A
#
# COMPACT_ATOMS: atom_id res chain seq x y z
N MET A 1 1.10 54.60 -55.03
CA MET A 1 1.70 54.56 -53.71
C MET A 1 1.14 53.31 -52.98
N LYS A 2 1.85 52.20 -53.07
CA LYS A 2 1.37 50.88 -52.60
C LYS A 2 2.09 50.56 -51.31
N LYS A 3 1.33 50.48 -50.21
CA LYS A 3 1.86 50.07 -48.91
C LYS A 3 1.80 48.58 -48.82
N PHE A 4 2.98 47.90 -48.78
CA PHE A 4 3.10 46.49 -48.50
C PHE A 4 3.07 46.28 -47.00
N LEU A 5 2.06 45.57 -46.54
CA LEU A 5 1.91 45.14 -45.16
C LEU A 5 2.55 43.72 -45.03
N PHE A 6 3.73 43.68 -44.38
CA PHE A 6 4.35 42.38 -44.03
C PHE A 6 3.72 41.88 -42.73
N ILE A 7 2.92 40.84 -42.85
CA ILE A 7 2.42 40.07 -41.70
C ILE A 7 3.47 39.03 -41.37
N ALA A 8 4.23 39.26 -40.29
CA ALA A 8 5.12 38.25 -39.71
C ALA A 8 4.29 37.26 -38.91
N PHE A 9 4.11 36.06 -39.43
CA PHE A 9 3.46 34.94 -38.75
C PHE A 9 4.50 34.27 -37.86
N ALA A 10 4.56 34.70 -36.58
CA ALA A 10 5.39 34.04 -35.55
C ALA A 10 4.75 32.72 -35.16
N GLY A 11 5.29 31.62 -35.70
CA GLY A 11 4.90 30.27 -35.28
C GLY A 11 5.30 29.97 -33.82
N PHE A 12 4.33 30.01 -32.93
CA PHE A 12 4.49 29.60 -31.54
C PHE A 12 4.49 28.08 -31.45
N LEU A 13 5.68 27.46 -31.48
CA LEU A 13 5.84 26.05 -31.25
C LEU A 13 5.58 25.76 -29.77
N LEU A 14 4.37 25.33 -29.46
CA LEU A 14 4.01 24.75 -28.17
C LEU A 14 4.72 23.39 -28.00
N PHE A 15 5.85 23.39 -27.31
CA PHE A 15 6.43 22.18 -26.76
C PHE A 15 5.45 21.62 -25.70
N GLN A 16 4.62 20.69 -26.10
CA GLN A 16 3.83 19.89 -25.16
C GLN A 16 4.77 18.90 -24.49
N CYS A 17 5.29 19.27 -23.32
CA CYS A 17 5.84 18.30 -22.39
C CYS A 17 4.70 17.35 -21.96
N LYS A 18 4.68 16.15 -22.54
CA LYS A 18 3.88 15.05 -21.99
C LYS A 18 4.54 14.60 -20.70
N THR A 19 4.04 15.10 -19.57
CA THR A 19 4.28 14.49 -18.26
C THR A 19 3.65 13.10 -18.30
N PRO A 20 4.36 12.02 -17.98
CA PRO A 20 3.71 10.72 -17.81
C PRO A 20 2.75 10.85 -16.63
N GLN A 21 1.46 10.80 -16.94
CA GLN A 21 0.40 10.76 -15.95
C GLN A 21 0.49 9.38 -15.29
N GLN A 22 1.09 9.32 -14.11
CA GLN A 22 0.95 8.18 -13.22
C GLN A 22 -0.55 8.06 -12.91
N THR A 23 -1.17 7.09 -13.54
CA THR A 23 -2.53 6.68 -13.17
C THR A 23 -2.42 5.99 -11.82
N THR A 24 -2.46 6.77 -10.74
CA THR A 24 -2.73 6.24 -9.42
C THR A 24 -4.19 5.79 -9.44
N THR A 25 -4.40 4.53 -9.72
CA THR A 25 -5.64 3.87 -9.35
C THR A 25 -5.67 3.90 -7.82
N GLN A 26 -6.37 4.88 -7.25
CA GLN A 26 -6.71 4.89 -5.83
C GLN A 26 -7.62 3.67 -5.60
N THR A 27 -7.01 2.55 -5.31
CA THR A 27 -7.71 1.45 -4.68
C THR A 27 -7.78 1.82 -3.21
N ASP A 28 -9.00 1.93 -2.70
CA ASP A 28 -9.32 2.32 -1.31
C ASP A 28 -8.93 1.22 -0.29
N SER A 29 -7.78 0.60 -0.48
CA SER A 29 -7.29 -0.46 0.38
C SER A 29 -6.43 0.10 1.50
N LYS A 30 -6.76 -0.23 2.74
CA LYS A 30 -6.00 0.17 3.92
C LYS A 30 -4.59 -0.45 3.96
N VAL A 31 -4.43 -1.62 3.36
CA VAL A 31 -3.13 -2.27 3.21
C VAL A 31 -3.03 -2.94 1.84
N THR A 32 -1.95 -2.69 1.13
CA THR A 32 -1.69 -3.27 -0.19
C THR A 32 -0.20 -3.57 -0.33
N ILE A 33 0.13 -4.70 -0.95
CA ILE A 33 1.50 -4.98 -1.38
C ILE A 33 1.64 -4.45 -2.80
N ALA A 34 2.39 -3.37 -2.97
CA ALA A 34 2.67 -2.79 -4.26
C ALA A 34 4.01 -3.31 -4.81
N LYS A 35 4.08 -3.46 -6.13
CA LYS A 35 5.32 -3.76 -6.85
C LYS A 35 5.70 -2.56 -7.68
N ASP A 36 6.78 -1.89 -7.34
CA ASP A 36 7.50 -1.05 -8.28
C ASP A 36 8.51 -1.91 -9.06
N SER A 37 8.98 -1.47 -10.19
CA SER A 37 9.68 -2.26 -11.24
C SER A 37 10.72 -3.28 -10.73
N ILE A 38 11.23 -3.13 -9.53
CA ILE A 38 12.30 -3.95 -8.94
C ILE A 38 11.99 -4.38 -7.48
N GLU A 39 11.05 -3.73 -6.78
CA GLU A 39 10.86 -3.91 -5.34
C GLU A 39 9.37 -3.96 -4.98
N TYR A 40 9.04 -4.69 -3.91
CA TYR A 40 7.71 -4.71 -3.31
C TYR A 40 7.65 -3.74 -2.13
N ASP A 41 6.52 -3.11 -1.89
CA ASP A 41 6.26 -2.33 -0.69
C ASP A 41 4.87 -2.60 -0.12
N VAL A 42 4.69 -2.37 1.16
CA VAL A 42 3.40 -2.42 1.84
C VAL A 42 2.92 -1.00 2.07
N ILE A 43 1.86 -0.64 1.36
CA ILE A 43 1.19 0.66 1.54
C ILE A 43 0.09 0.47 2.56
N VAL A 44 0.18 1.19 3.69
CA VAL A 44 -0.84 1.22 4.73
C VAL A 44 -1.34 2.64 4.89
N THR A 45 -2.64 2.83 4.67
CA THR A 45 -3.30 4.14 4.77
C THR A 45 -4.02 4.36 6.10
N ASP A 46 -3.99 3.38 7.01
CA ASP A 46 -4.60 3.49 8.33
C ASP A 46 -3.90 4.55 9.18
N ILE A 47 -4.71 5.47 9.72
CA ILE A 47 -4.19 6.54 10.58
C ILE A 47 -3.58 5.94 11.85
N GLY A 48 -2.35 6.34 12.15
CA GLY A 48 -1.62 5.90 13.33
C GLY A 48 -0.73 4.68 13.13
N TYR A 49 -0.78 4.02 11.95
CA TYR A 49 0.10 2.88 11.69
C TYR A 49 1.59 3.27 11.71
N ASP A 50 1.97 4.37 11.10
CA ASP A 50 3.36 4.84 11.12
C ASP A 50 3.82 5.18 12.53
N TYR A 51 2.94 5.79 13.34
CA TYR A 51 3.25 6.02 14.75
C TYR A 51 3.47 4.70 15.48
N TYR A 52 2.57 3.73 15.30
CA TYR A 52 2.70 2.41 15.91
C TYR A 52 4.01 1.74 15.49
N LEU A 53 4.34 1.75 14.21
CA LEU A 53 5.53 1.11 13.66
C LEU A 53 6.81 1.70 14.26
N ASN A 54 6.85 3.02 14.44
CA ASN A 54 8.04 3.72 14.92
C ASN A 54 8.17 3.76 16.45
N THR A 55 7.09 3.53 17.22
CA THR A 55 7.12 3.73 18.67
C THR A 55 6.76 2.49 19.49
N ILE A 56 5.93 1.58 18.97
CA ILE A 56 5.38 0.44 19.69
C ILE A 56 5.89 -0.89 19.15
N ALA A 57 5.99 -1.01 17.83
CA ALA A 57 6.47 -2.22 17.17
C ALA A 57 7.92 -2.56 17.58
N LYS A 58 8.25 -3.84 17.57
CA LYS A 58 9.65 -4.26 17.72
C LYS A 58 10.45 -3.80 16.51
N PRO A 59 11.75 -3.50 16.66
CA PRO A 59 12.62 -3.18 15.52
C PRO A 59 12.57 -4.26 14.43
N MET A 60 12.74 -3.85 13.17
CA MET A 60 12.61 -4.75 12.01
C MET A 60 13.52 -5.98 12.08
N ASN A 61 14.72 -5.82 12.60
CA ASN A 61 15.71 -6.89 12.78
C ASN A 61 15.53 -7.71 14.07
N PHE A 62 14.42 -7.50 14.81
CA PHE A 62 14.17 -8.26 16.06
C PHE A 62 13.87 -9.73 15.77
N TYR A 63 13.19 -10.04 14.68
CA TYR A 63 12.97 -11.38 14.17
C TYR A 63 13.57 -11.50 12.77
N SER A 64 13.79 -12.74 12.31
CA SER A 64 14.26 -13.00 10.95
C SER A 64 13.15 -12.80 9.91
N GLN A 65 13.52 -12.68 8.64
CA GLN A 65 12.57 -12.63 7.53
C GLN A 65 11.67 -13.87 7.52
N GLU A 66 12.23 -15.05 7.71
CA GLU A 66 11.50 -16.32 7.74
C GLU A 66 10.44 -16.35 8.84
N TYR A 67 10.72 -15.74 10.00
CA TYR A 67 9.73 -15.63 11.07
C TYR A 67 8.53 -14.81 10.62
N TYR A 68 8.76 -13.64 10.02
CA TYR A 68 7.68 -12.79 9.54
C TYR A 68 6.91 -13.46 8.41
N GLU A 69 7.59 -14.11 7.45
CA GLU A 69 6.97 -14.88 6.37
C GLU A 69 6.05 -15.99 6.91
N GLN A 70 6.52 -16.77 7.88
CA GLN A 70 5.71 -17.81 8.52
C GLN A 70 4.47 -17.23 9.18
N LYS A 71 4.59 -16.07 9.87
CA LYS A 71 3.45 -15.40 10.49
C LYS A 71 2.47 -14.89 9.45
N ASN A 72 2.95 -14.21 8.41
CA ASN A 72 2.10 -13.67 7.35
C ASN A 72 1.37 -14.79 6.59
N ARG A 73 2.04 -15.92 6.33
CA ARG A 73 1.43 -17.12 5.72
C ARG A 73 0.24 -17.65 6.53
N LEU A 74 0.26 -17.51 7.85
CA LEU A 74 -0.85 -17.89 8.71
C LEU A 74 -1.90 -16.80 8.83
N TYR A 75 -1.48 -15.54 8.90
CA TYR A 75 -2.34 -14.41 9.25
C TYR A 75 -3.18 -13.93 8.07
N VAL A 76 -2.61 -13.89 6.86
CA VAL A 76 -3.33 -13.44 5.67
C VAL A 76 -4.59 -14.27 5.38
N PRO A 77 -4.56 -15.60 5.38
CA PRO A 77 -5.79 -16.38 5.19
C PRO A 77 -6.86 -16.14 6.25
N ILE A 78 -6.45 -15.93 7.52
CA ILE A 78 -7.39 -15.62 8.61
C ILE A 78 -7.99 -14.22 8.40
N TRP A 79 -7.17 -13.25 8.06
CA TRP A 79 -7.61 -11.90 7.71
C TRP A 79 -8.61 -11.92 6.55
N ASN A 80 -8.25 -12.54 5.43
CA ASN A 80 -9.08 -12.61 4.24
C ASN A 80 -10.40 -13.34 4.52
N ASN A 81 -10.38 -14.36 5.37
CA ASN A 81 -11.62 -15.00 5.82
C ASN A 81 -12.52 -14.05 6.62
N ARG A 82 -11.93 -13.22 7.50
CA ARG A 82 -12.69 -12.20 8.24
C ARG A 82 -13.28 -11.14 7.32
N VAL A 83 -12.54 -10.68 6.30
CA VAL A 83 -13.07 -9.78 5.27
C VAL A 83 -14.33 -10.37 4.63
N ARG A 84 -14.27 -11.62 4.21
CA ARG A 84 -15.42 -12.31 3.58
C ARG A 84 -16.61 -12.55 4.50
N THR A 85 -16.37 -12.70 5.81
CA THR A 85 -17.41 -13.07 6.78
C THR A 85 -17.94 -11.90 7.61
N SER A 86 -17.23 -10.75 7.64
CA SER A 86 -17.56 -9.60 8.50
C SER A 86 -18.35 -8.50 7.79
N TYR A 87 -18.92 -8.80 6.63
CA TYR A 87 -19.56 -7.83 5.73
C TYR A 87 -20.60 -6.88 6.39
N SER A 88 -21.23 -7.26 7.50
CA SER A 88 -22.26 -6.46 8.16
C SER A 88 -22.13 -6.42 9.68
N GLY A 89 -20.95 -6.62 10.22
CA GLY A 89 -20.73 -6.72 11.65
C GLY A 89 -20.03 -5.48 12.25
N ARG A 90 -19.87 -5.52 13.58
CA ARG A 90 -19.13 -4.50 14.35
C ARG A 90 -17.76 -4.13 13.79
N TRP A 91 -17.13 -5.01 13.02
CA TRP A 91 -15.78 -4.90 12.51
C TRP A 91 -15.72 -4.72 11.00
N SER A 92 -16.83 -4.43 10.33
CA SER A 92 -16.89 -4.26 8.87
C SER A 92 -15.98 -3.13 8.37
N ASN A 93 -15.79 -2.08 9.18
CA ASN A 93 -14.87 -0.98 8.90
C ASN A 93 -13.38 -1.29 9.18
N VAL A 94 -13.10 -2.46 9.75
CA VAL A 94 -11.71 -2.93 9.98
C VAL A 94 -11.31 -3.91 8.89
N PHE A 95 -12.18 -4.88 8.59
CA PHE A 95 -11.95 -5.93 7.59
C PHE A 95 -12.61 -5.55 6.26
N GLU A 96 -12.05 -4.55 5.58
CA GLU A 96 -12.65 -3.98 4.36
C GLU A 96 -12.14 -4.67 3.08
N GLN A 97 -10.88 -5.08 3.07
CA GLN A 97 -10.24 -5.60 1.86
C GLN A 97 -9.35 -6.80 2.14
N GLU A 98 -9.37 -7.76 1.21
CA GLU A 98 -8.44 -8.89 1.22
C GLU A 98 -7.01 -8.44 0.91
N ILE A 99 -6.07 -9.10 1.52
CA ILE A 99 -4.63 -8.89 1.28
C ILE A 99 -4.18 -9.95 0.27
N ASP A 100 -3.63 -9.48 -0.85
CA ASP A 100 -3.01 -10.33 -1.87
C ASP A 100 -1.56 -10.61 -1.49
N TYR A 101 -1.33 -11.76 -0.87
CA TYR A 101 -0.01 -12.21 -0.44
C TYR A 101 0.24 -13.63 -0.93
N ASP A 102 1.22 -13.81 -1.80
CA ASP A 102 1.64 -15.11 -2.30
C ASP A 102 2.85 -15.63 -1.52
N PRO A 103 2.71 -16.70 -0.72
CA PRO A 103 3.83 -17.26 0.05
C PRO A 103 4.99 -17.79 -0.79
N SER A 104 4.85 -17.94 -2.10
CA SER A 104 5.92 -18.38 -3.01
C SER A 104 6.82 -17.23 -3.46
N ILE A 105 6.38 -15.99 -3.26
CA ILE A 105 7.14 -14.80 -3.64
C ILE A 105 8.04 -14.36 -2.48
N ASN A 106 9.31 -14.10 -2.77
CA ASN A 106 10.20 -13.46 -1.81
C ASN A 106 9.99 -11.93 -1.85
N TYR A 107 9.21 -11.44 -0.89
CA TYR A 107 8.95 -10.00 -0.75
C TYR A 107 10.06 -9.25 0.01
N GLY A 108 11.01 -9.95 0.63
CA GLY A 108 12.05 -9.36 1.46
C GLY A 108 11.61 -9.08 2.90
N LEU A 109 12.59 -8.69 3.71
CA LEU A 109 12.41 -8.46 5.16
C LEU A 109 11.43 -7.33 5.45
N GLU A 110 11.57 -6.20 4.77
CA GLU A 110 10.80 -4.98 5.06
C GLU A 110 9.31 -5.16 4.80
N VAL A 111 8.94 -5.72 3.66
CA VAL A 111 7.54 -6.00 3.32
C VAL A 111 6.91 -6.97 4.31
N ASN A 112 7.61 -8.05 4.63
CA ASN A 112 7.11 -9.03 5.58
C ASN A 112 7.00 -8.46 7.01
N TYR A 113 7.93 -7.61 7.42
CA TYR A 113 7.88 -6.89 8.68
C TYR A 113 6.70 -5.93 8.75
N LYS A 114 6.50 -5.08 7.72
CA LYS A 114 5.39 -4.13 7.66
C LYS A 114 4.05 -4.86 7.69
N LEU A 115 3.88 -5.89 6.88
CA LEU A 115 2.64 -6.66 6.83
C LEU A 115 2.33 -7.34 8.18
N TYR A 116 3.30 -7.99 8.80
CA TYR A 116 3.14 -8.57 10.14
C TYR A 116 2.72 -7.53 11.17
N ASN A 117 3.37 -6.36 11.16
CA ASN A 117 3.06 -5.31 12.10
C ASN A 117 1.73 -4.61 11.82
N TYR A 118 1.22 -4.65 10.57
CA TYR A 118 -0.14 -4.22 10.30
C TYR A 118 -1.17 -5.03 11.09
N PHE A 119 -1.06 -6.34 11.10
CA PHE A 119 -1.94 -7.18 11.91
C PHE A 119 -1.82 -6.86 13.40
N LYS A 120 -0.60 -6.64 13.89
CA LYS A 120 -0.37 -6.26 15.30
C LYS A 120 -0.90 -4.88 15.64
N PHE A 121 -0.83 -3.94 14.72
CA PHE A 121 -1.44 -2.62 14.84
C PHE A 121 -2.97 -2.70 14.95
N ILE A 122 -3.61 -3.52 14.15
CA ILE A 122 -5.06 -3.75 14.23
C ILE A 122 -5.44 -4.36 15.58
N GLU A 123 -4.72 -5.37 16.05
CA GLU A 123 -4.94 -5.94 17.39
C GLU A 123 -4.82 -4.87 18.50
N TYR A 124 -3.79 -4.04 18.42
CA TYR A 124 -3.52 -2.97 19.37
C TYR A 124 -4.58 -1.87 19.35
N THR A 125 -4.92 -1.38 18.16
CA THR A 125 -5.81 -0.22 17.98
C THR A 125 -7.25 -0.54 18.34
N TYR A 126 -7.72 -1.71 17.96
CA TYR A 126 -9.12 -2.11 18.16
C TYR A 126 -9.33 -3.00 19.39
N ASN A 127 -8.28 -3.30 20.13
CA ASN A 127 -8.27 -4.20 21.28
C ASN A 127 -8.98 -5.53 20.97
N ILE A 128 -8.62 -6.14 19.85
CA ILE A 128 -9.14 -7.42 19.38
C ILE A 128 -8.02 -8.43 19.26
N LYS A 129 -8.35 -9.71 19.37
CA LYS A 129 -7.43 -10.80 19.09
C LYS A 129 -7.74 -11.35 17.71
N LEU A 130 -6.77 -11.26 16.80
CA LEU A 130 -6.93 -11.77 15.44
C LEU A 130 -6.55 -13.25 15.35
N PHE A 131 -5.54 -13.66 16.12
CA PHE A 131 -4.89 -14.96 15.98
C PHE A 131 -4.66 -15.63 17.35
#